data_0057aaa1b047fb5a9fb7d6bb56dddf75
#
_entry.id   0057aaa1b047fb5a9fb7d6bb56dddf75
#
_cell.length_a   1.000
_cell.length_b   1.000
_cell.length_c   1.000
_cell.angle_alpha   90.00
_cell.angle_beta   90.00
_cell.angle_gamma   90.00
#
_symmetry.space_group_name_H-M   'P 1'
#
loop_
_entity.id
_entity.type
_entity.pdbx_description
1 polymer ?
#
loop_
_entity_poly.entity_id
_entity_poly.type
_entity_poly.pdbx_seq_one_letter_code
_entity_poly.pdbx_strand_id
1 'polypeptide(L)'
;IDTVIHAAAIVSFAKKDREQMYRVNVEGTANVVNMALEKNVRRLIHISSVAALGRTTTGGSVNEEKKWEESKVNTHYAKSKYKGELEVWRGVSEGLSGVILNPSTILGYGDWNSSSCAIFKNIYEEFKWYTPGINGFVDVEDVARVAVSMLANDINEQRFVVNGDNWAFKKLMDTI
;
A
#
# COMPACT_ATOMS: atom_id res chain seq x y z
N ILE A 1 -20.68 9.72 -10.04
CA ILE A 1 -19.31 9.15 -9.97
C ILE A 1 -19.44 7.69 -10.38
N ASP A 2 -18.70 7.30 -11.39
CA ASP A 2 -18.74 5.94 -11.94
C ASP A 2 -17.66 5.03 -11.30
N THR A 3 -16.50 5.59 -11.06
CA THR A 3 -15.37 4.85 -10.49
C THR A 3 -14.67 5.66 -9.40
N VAL A 4 -14.18 4.97 -8.39
CA VAL A 4 -13.40 5.55 -7.29
C VAL A 4 -12.01 4.89 -7.24
N ILE A 5 -10.95 5.71 -7.23
CA ILE A 5 -9.61 5.28 -6.86
C ILE A 5 -9.36 5.79 -5.45
N HIS A 6 -9.34 4.88 -4.49
CA HIS A 6 -9.13 5.21 -3.08
C HIS A 6 -7.67 5.05 -2.70
N ALA A 7 -6.94 6.18 -2.72
CA ALA A 7 -5.51 6.23 -2.38
C ALA A 7 -5.22 6.94 -1.03
N ALA A 8 -6.27 7.40 -0.33
CA ALA A 8 -6.10 8.13 0.91
C ALA A 8 -5.65 7.21 2.05
N ALA A 9 -4.51 7.51 2.65
CA ALA A 9 -4.00 6.79 3.82
C ALA A 9 -2.99 7.66 4.59
N ILE A 10 -2.82 7.34 5.88
CA ILE A 10 -1.72 7.85 6.69
C ILE A 10 -0.66 6.76 6.81
N VAL A 11 0.60 7.14 6.56
CA VAL A 11 1.79 6.31 6.81
C VAL A 11 2.52 6.91 8.00
N SER A 12 2.51 6.21 9.12
CA SER A 12 3.28 6.61 10.30
C SER A 12 3.73 5.40 11.13
N PHE A 13 4.91 5.52 11.73
CA PHE A 13 5.46 4.57 12.68
C PHE A 13 5.51 5.15 14.11
N ALA A 14 5.10 6.41 14.28
CA ALA A 14 5.07 7.08 15.56
C ALA A 14 3.85 6.65 16.38
N LYS A 15 4.06 6.42 17.69
CA LYS A 15 2.97 5.99 18.59
C LYS A 15 1.82 7.01 18.69
N LYS A 16 2.14 8.30 18.62
CA LYS A 16 1.16 9.40 18.71
C LYS A 16 0.15 9.40 17.55
N ASP A 17 0.55 8.91 16.38
CA ASP A 17 -0.29 8.96 15.17
C ASP A 17 -1.16 7.70 15.00
N ARG A 18 -1.01 6.73 15.89
CA ARG A 18 -1.64 5.41 15.76
C ARG A 18 -3.16 5.50 15.65
N GLU A 19 -3.80 6.21 16.55
CA GLU A 19 -5.27 6.33 16.55
C GLU A 19 -5.77 6.99 15.27
N GLN A 20 -5.18 8.11 14.88
CA GLN A 20 -5.52 8.81 13.66
C GLN A 20 -5.29 7.93 12.43
N MET A 21 -4.20 7.18 12.40
CA MET A 21 -3.90 6.25 11.30
C MET A 21 -4.97 5.17 11.16
N TYR A 22 -5.44 4.55 12.26
CA TYR A 22 -6.54 3.57 12.20
C TYR A 22 -7.84 4.22 11.75
N ARG A 23 -8.17 5.40 12.27
CA ARG A 23 -9.36 6.15 11.86
C ARG A 23 -9.36 6.44 10.37
N VAL A 24 -8.22 6.87 9.79
CA VAL A 24 -8.15 7.17 8.35
C VAL A 24 -8.07 5.91 7.51
N ASN A 25 -7.17 4.97 7.86
CA ASN A 25 -6.89 3.81 7.00
C ASN A 25 -7.97 2.72 7.09
N VAL A 26 -8.69 2.62 8.20
CA VAL A 26 -9.73 1.60 8.39
C VAL A 26 -11.12 2.21 8.27
N GLU A 27 -11.47 3.12 9.19
CA GLU A 27 -12.82 3.71 9.21
C GLU A 27 -13.05 4.58 7.97
N GLY A 28 -12.03 5.33 7.52
CA GLY A 28 -12.08 6.10 6.26
C GLY A 28 -12.32 5.19 5.05
N THR A 29 -11.64 4.03 4.99
CA THR A 29 -11.86 3.05 3.92
C THR A 29 -13.27 2.44 4.02
N ALA A 30 -13.73 2.09 5.23
CA ALA A 30 -15.11 1.62 5.43
C ALA A 30 -16.15 2.64 4.92
N ASN A 31 -15.95 3.92 5.21
CA ASN A 31 -16.83 4.99 4.74
C ASN A 31 -16.85 5.09 3.21
N VAL A 32 -15.68 4.99 2.57
CA VAL A 32 -15.60 4.98 1.09
C VAL A 32 -16.34 3.78 0.51
N VAL A 33 -16.16 2.59 1.08
CA VAL A 33 -16.85 1.36 0.66
C VAL A 33 -18.36 1.49 0.82
N ASN A 34 -18.82 1.98 1.98
CA ASN A 34 -20.25 2.17 2.24
C ASN A 34 -20.88 3.15 1.25
N MET A 35 -20.20 4.28 0.98
CA MET A 35 -20.68 5.25 0.01
C MET A 35 -20.67 4.70 -1.42
N ALA A 36 -19.65 3.89 -1.76
CA ALA A 36 -19.58 3.26 -3.07
C ALA A 36 -20.75 2.30 -3.30
N LEU A 37 -21.10 1.49 -2.30
CA LEU A 37 -22.27 0.62 -2.33
C LEU A 37 -23.59 1.41 -2.41
N GLU A 38 -23.78 2.40 -1.53
CA GLU A 38 -24.99 3.24 -1.50
C GLU A 38 -25.23 3.96 -2.82
N LYS A 39 -24.19 4.46 -3.45
CA LYS A 39 -24.28 5.23 -4.71
C LYS A 39 -24.13 4.37 -5.96
N ASN A 40 -24.11 3.04 -5.82
CA ASN A 40 -23.93 2.11 -6.92
C ASN A 40 -22.73 2.46 -7.80
N VAL A 41 -21.59 2.77 -7.17
CA VAL A 41 -20.33 3.00 -7.88
C VAL A 41 -19.96 1.73 -8.63
N ARG A 42 -19.72 1.87 -9.94
CA ARG A 42 -19.42 0.74 -10.81
C ARG A 42 -18.13 0.02 -10.41
N ARG A 43 -17.13 0.76 -9.91
CA ARG A 43 -15.82 0.17 -9.63
C ARG A 43 -15.06 0.92 -8.52
N LEU A 44 -14.47 0.17 -7.60
CA LEU A 44 -13.53 0.67 -6.60
C LEU A 44 -12.13 0.08 -6.83
N ILE A 45 -11.12 0.94 -6.96
CA ILE A 45 -9.71 0.56 -6.95
C ILE A 45 -9.09 1.07 -5.66
N HIS A 46 -8.66 0.17 -4.79
CA HIS A 46 -8.04 0.52 -3.51
C HIS A 46 -6.52 0.42 -3.58
N ILE A 47 -5.83 1.53 -3.33
CA ILE A 47 -4.38 1.56 -3.23
C ILE A 47 -3.99 1.19 -1.79
N SER A 48 -3.62 -0.08 -1.62
CA SER A 48 -3.16 -0.62 -0.35
C SER A 48 -1.62 -0.52 -0.21
N SER A 49 -0.97 -1.58 0.20
CA SER A 49 0.49 -1.70 0.33
C SER A 49 0.87 -3.18 0.48
N VAL A 50 2.05 -3.57 0.04
CA VAL A 50 2.62 -4.90 0.39
C VAL A 50 2.69 -5.11 1.91
N ALA A 51 2.72 -4.05 2.70
CA ALA A 51 2.67 -4.16 4.16
C ALA A 51 1.40 -4.86 4.67
N ALA A 52 0.27 -4.78 3.94
CA ALA A 52 -0.97 -5.46 4.28
C ALA A 52 -0.90 -6.99 4.14
N LEU A 53 0.09 -7.52 3.43
CA LEU A 53 0.34 -8.94 3.30
C LEU A 53 1.10 -9.52 4.51
N GLY A 54 1.59 -8.66 5.39
CA GLY A 54 2.41 -9.05 6.53
C GLY A 54 3.85 -9.39 6.15
N ARG A 55 4.68 -9.63 7.16
CA ARG A 55 6.09 -9.98 6.97
C ARG A 55 6.27 -11.49 7.01
N THR A 56 7.28 -11.99 6.28
CA THR A 56 7.76 -13.36 6.45
C THR A 56 8.85 -13.38 7.53
N THR A 57 8.85 -14.38 8.40
CA THR A 57 9.91 -14.60 9.38
C THR A 57 11.00 -15.53 8.87
N THR A 58 10.73 -16.27 7.80
CA THR A 58 11.60 -17.30 7.23
C THR A 58 12.41 -16.83 6.02
N GLY A 59 12.30 -15.54 5.66
CA GLY A 59 12.85 -15.03 4.41
C GLY A 59 12.01 -15.43 3.19
N GLY A 60 12.35 -14.91 2.02
CA GLY A 60 11.62 -15.14 0.77
C GLY A 60 10.77 -13.97 0.32
N SER A 61 10.23 -14.05 -0.89
CA SER A 61 9.34 -13.04 -1.46
C SER A 61 7.91 -13.22 -0.98
N VAL A 62 7.19 -12.11 -0.89
CA VAL A 62 5.75 -12.06 -0.59
C VAL A 62 5.00 -11.86 -1.91
N ASN A 63 3.95 -12.63 -2.12
CA ASN A 63 3.06 -12.53 -3.27
C ASN A 63 1.60 -12.41 -2.82
N GLU A 64 0.69 -12.36 -3.76
CA GLU A 64 -0.76 -12.19 -3.55
C GLU A 64 -1.42 -13.33 -2.75
N GLU A 65 -0.83 -14.53 -2.77
CA GLU A 65 -1.34 -15.72 -2.06
C GLU A 65 -1.03 -15.68 -0.56
N LYS A 66 -0.11 -14.81 -0.14
CA LYS A 66 0.26 -14.67 1.27
C LYS A 66 -0.95 -14.31 2.11
N LYS A 67 -1.29 -15.22 3.02
CA LYS A 67 -2.31 -14.98 4.04
C LYS A 67 -1.73 -14.16 5.18
N TRP A 68 -2.54 -13.25 5.71
CA TRP A 68 -2.15 -12.50 6.90
C TRP A 68 -1.97 -13.43 8.09
N GLU A 69 -0.86 -13.25 8.77
CA GLU A 69 -0.57 -13.92 10.04
C GLU A 69 -0.30 -12.85 11.10
N GLU A 70 -1.01 -12.93 12.22
CA GLU A 70 -0.75 -12.01 13.32
C GLU A 70 0.65 -12.28 13.91
N SER A 71 1.46 -11.24 13.97
CA SER A 71 2.84 -11.35 14.42
C SER A 71 3.30 -10.08 15.14
N LYS A 72 4.21 -10.25 16.09
CA LYS A 72 4.84 -9.11 16.79
C LYS A 72 5.71 -8.24 15.89
N VAL A 73 6.13 -8.75 14.72
CA VAL A 73 6.92 -7.99 13.74
C VAL A 73 6.06 -7.15 12.80
N ASN A 74 4.73 -7.35 12.81
CA ASN A 74 3.81 -6.52 12.03
C ASN A 74 3.65 -5.15 12.69
N THR A 75 3.98 -4.11 11.95
CA THR A 75 3.81 -2.72 12.40
C THR A 75 2.33 -2.34 12.51
N HIS A 76 2.01 -1.29 13.27
CA HIS A 76 0.65 -0.74 13.30
C HIS A 76 0.18 -0.25 11.94
N TYR A 77 1.10 0.28 11.12
CA TYR A 77 0.82 0.62 9.72
C TYR A 77 0.36 -0.61 8.93
N ALA A 78 1.13 -1.70 8.97
CA ALA A 78 0.77 -2.95 8.29
C ALA A 78 -0.61 -3.45 8.72
N LYS A 79 -0.88 -3.47 10.04
CA LYS A 79 -2.19 -3.85 10.58
C LYS A 79 -3.32 -2.94 10.10
N SER A 80 -3.09 -1.63 10.02
CA SER A 80 -4.10 -0.68 9.56
C SER A 80 -4.42 -0.87 8.07
N LYS A 81 -3.40 -1.12 7.23
CA LYS A 81 -3.61 -1.41 5.81
C LYS A 81 -4.33 -2.73 5.60
N TYR A 82 -3.94 -3.79 6.31
CA TYR A 82 -4.65 -5.06 6.27
C TYR A 82 -6.12 -4.92 6.67
N LYS A 83 -6.42 -4.22 7.76
CA LYS A 83 -7.81 -3.98 8.19
C LYS A 83 -8.59 -3.13 7.18
N GLY A 84 -7.96 -2.16 6.52
CA GLY A 84 -8.57 -1.42 5.42
C GLY A 84 -8.92 -2.33 4.23
N GLU A 85 -8.04 -3.28 3.88
CA GLU A 85 -8.37 -4.28 2.85
C GLU A 85 -9.56 -5.15 3.24
N LEU A 86 -9.69 -5.53 4.52
CA LEU A 86 -10.88 -6.30 4.96
C LEU A 86 -12.18 -5.54 4.72
N GLU A 87 -12.19 -4.21 4.86
CA GLU A 87 -13.36 -3.40 4.51
C GLU A 87 -13.66 -3.42 3.00
N VAL A 88 -12.61 -3.39 2.16
CA VAL A 88 -12.80 -3.52 0.70
C VAL A 88 -13.35 -4.91 0.36
N TRP A 89 -12.80 -5.98 0.95
CA TRP A 89 -13.30 -7.35 0.75
C TRP A 89 -14.73 -7.52 1.25
N ARG A 90 -15.11 -6.86 2.35
CA ARG A 90 -16.50 -6.80 2.81
C ARG A 90 -17.39 -6.18 1.72
N GLY A 91 -16.98 -5.01 1.18
CA GLY A 91 -17.72 -4.37 0.11
C GLY A 91 -17.88 -5.26 -1.13
N VAL A 92 -16.81 -5.98 -1.50
CA VAL A 92 -16.85 -6.96 -2.60
C VAL A 92 -17.86 -8.07 -2.31
N SER A 93 -17.88 -8.62 -1.10
CA SER A 93 -18.87 -9.64 -0.71
C SER A 93 -20.32 -9.12 -0.68
N GLU A 94 -20.50 -7.80 -0.58
CA GLU A 94 -21.79 -7.10 -0.65
C GLU A 94 -22.16 -6.66 -2.08
N GLY A 95 -21.34 -7.01 -3.08
CA GLY A 95 -21.60 -6.79 -4.50
C GLY A 95 -20.86 -5.60 -5.15
N LEU A 96 -19.93 -4.95 -4.43
CA LEU A 96 -19.09 -3.91 -5.01
C LEU A 96 -18.02 -4.53 -5.93
N SER A 97 -17.91 -4.04 -7.17
CA SER A 97 -16.76 -4.41 -8.01
C SER A 97 -15.49 -3.73 -7.47
N GLY A 98 -14.58 -4.51 -6.92
CA GLY A 98 -13.39 -4.01 -6.23
C GLY A 98 -12.10 -4.72 -6.61
N VAL A 99 -11.02 -3.94 -6.73
CA VAL A 99 -9.65 -4.43 -6.94
C VAL A 99 -8.74 -3.75 -5.92
N ILE A 100 -7.78 -4.50 -5.38
CA ILE A 100 -6.77 -4.00 -4.45
C ILE A 100 -5.41 -4.02 -5.14
N LEU A 101 -4.70 -2.91 -5.09
CA LEU A 101 -3.30 -2.82 -5.49
C LEU A 101 -2.43 -2.72 -4.25
N ASN A 102 -1.41 -3.57 -4.16
CA ASN A 102 -0.43 -3.60 -3.07
C ASN A 102 0.93 -3.14 -3.59
N PRO A 103 1.17 -1.82 -3.71
CA PRO A 103 2.48 -1.33 -4.11
C PRO A 103 3.56 -1.70 -3.08
N SER A 104 4.75 -2.01 -3.56
CA SER A 104 5.98 -2.02 -2.77
C SER A 104 6.37 -0.60 -2.35
N THR A 105 7.61 -0.34 -1.96
CA THR A 105 8.01 1.03 -1.62
C THR A 105 7.98 1.90 -2.87
N ILE A 106 7.04 2.84 -2.90
CA ILE A 106 6.86 3.75 -4.03
C ILE A 106 7.97 4.80 -3.99
N LEU A 107 8.69 4.93 -5.09
CA LEU A 107 9.68 5.97 -5.32
C LEU A 107 9.16 6.94 -6.38
N GLY A 108 9.51 8.21 -6.26
CA GLY A 108 9.12 9.23 -7.24
C GLY A 108 9.27 10.63 -6.68
N TYR A 109 8.90 11.60 -7.49
CA TYR A 109 8.91 13.02 -7.10
C TYR A 109 7.86 13.30 -6.00
N GLY A 110 8.23 14.08 -5.01
CA GLY A 110 7.33 14.47 -3.92
C GLY A 110 8.01 15.32 -2.84
N ASP A 111 7.33 15.50 -1.72
CA ASP A 111 7.89 16.21 -0.56
C ASP A 111 9.02 15.41 0.08
N TRP A 112 10.23 15.94 -0.01
CA TRP A 112 11.45 15.34 0.54
C TRP A 112 11.43 15.14 2.07
N ASN A 113 10.50 15.76 2.78
CA ASN A 113 10.38 15.62 4.23
C ASN A 113 9.41 14.50 4.64
N SER A 114 8.76 13.84 3.68
CA SER A 114 7.73 12.87 3.98
C SER A 114 7.90 11.53 3.27
N SER A 115 7.40 10.47 3.90
CA SER A 115 7.27 9.13 3.32
C SER A 115 8.58 8.60 2.70
N SER A 116 8.49 7.91 1.56
CA SER A 116 9.64 7.34 0.84
C SER A 116 10.55 8.40 0.22
N CYS A 117 10.05 9.62 -0.04
CA CYS A 117 10.88 10.72 -0.54
C CYS A 117 11.97 11.12 0.47
N ALA A 118 11.73 10.93 1.78
CA ALA A 118 12.74 11.16 2.81
C ALA A 118 13.99 10.26 2.68
N ILE A 119 13.89 9.14 1.95
CA ILE A 119 15.05 8.29 1.64
C ILE A 119 16.06 9.09 0.81
N PHE A 120 15.60 9.77 -0.24
CA PHE A 120 16.46 10.60 -1.10
C PHE A 120 17.10 11.74 -0.31
N LYS A 121 16.29 12.44 0.51
CA LYS A 121 16.80 13.50 1.38
C LYS A 121 17.89 13.00 2.32
N ASN A 122 17.64 11.91 3.03
CA ASN A 122 18.59 11.37 3.99
C ASN A 122 19.92 10.97 3.32
N ILE A 123 19.86 10.41 2.11
CA ILE A 123 21.08 10.04 1.37
C ILE A 123 21.81 11.30 0.89
N TYR A 124 21.08 12.29 0.38
CA TYR A 124 21.65 13.58 -0.02
C TYR A 124 22.33 14.31 1.16
N GLU A 125 21.79 14.17 2.38
CA GLU A 125 22.37 14.68 3.62
C GLU A 125 23.48 13.77 4.21
N GLU A 126 24.02 12.85 3.40
CA GLU A 126 25.12 11.94 3.75
C GLU A 126 24.83 11.00 4.93
N PHE A 127 23.59 10.54 5.05
CA PHE A 127 23.22 9.52 6.05
C PHE A 127 23.94 8.19 5.74
N LYS A 128 24.81 7.75 6.64
CA LYS A 128 25.78 6.66 6.40
C LYS A 128 25.26 5.27 6.76
N TRP A 129 24.07 5.14 7.34
CA TRP A 129 23.58 3.87 7.86
C TRP A 129 22.48 3.30 6.98
N TYR A 130 22.53 2.01 6.72
CA TYR A 130 21.46 1.26 6.04
C TYR A 130 21.21 -0.07 6.75
N THR A 131 20.01 -0.61 6.57
CA THR A 131 19.68 -1.95 7.07
C THR A 131 20.14 -3.01 6.05
N PRO A 132 20.79 -4.10 6.48
CA PRO A 132 21.01 -5.23 5.60
C PRO A 132 19.66 -5.88 5.29
N GLY A 133 19.20 -5.74 4.06
CA GLY A 133 17.92 -6.31 3.61
C GLY A 133 17.63 -5.97 2.17
N ILE A 134 16.71 -6.74 1.61
CA ILE A 134 16.17 -6.52 0.26
C ILE A 134 14.74 -6.02 0.42
N ASN A 135 14.35 -5.06 -0.39
CA ASN A 135 13.00 -4.51 -0.42
C ASN A 135 12.55 -4.34 -1.86
N GLY A 136 11.24 -4.43 -2.08
CA GLY A 136 10.64 -4.09 -3.36
C GLY A 136 10.51 -2.57 -3.51
N PHE A 137 10.79 -2.08 -4.70
CA PHE A 137 10.64 -0.68 -5.08
C PHE A 137 9.87 -0.59 -6.39
N VAL A 138 9.05 0.45 -6.52
CA VAL A 138 8.24 0.70 -7.71
C VAL A 138 8.17 2.20 -7.98
N ASP A 139 8.18 2.58 -9.24
CA ASP A 139 7.98 3.97 -9.65
C ASP A 139 6.53 4.39 -9.41
N VAL A 140 6.32 5.62 -8.95
CA VAL A 140 4.98 6.18 -8.70
C VAL A 140 4.14 6.24 -9.98
N GLU A 141 4.78 6.49 -11.14
CA GLU A 141 4.08 6.50 -12.43
C GLU A 141 3.61 5.11 -12.83
N ASP A 142 4.39 4.05 -12.54
CA ASP A 142 3.98 2.67 -12.81
C ASP A 142 2.78 2.28 -11.94
N VAL A 143 2.76 2.68 -10.67
CA VAL A 143 1.57 2.50 -9.81
C VAL A 143 0.36 3.19 -10.41
N ALA A 144 0.51 4.43 -10.89
CA ALA A 144 -0.56 5.18 -11.52
C ALA A 144 -1.03 4.52 -12.82
N ARG A 145 -0.11 4.06 -13.68
CA ARG A 145 -0.44 3.34 -14.92
C ARG A 145 -1.23 2.06 -14.64
N VAL A 146 -0.81 1.27 -13.64
CA VAL A 146 -1.55 0.07 -13.20
C VAL A 146 -2.93 0.45 -12.71
N ALA A 147 -3.07 1.46 -11.86
CA ALA A 147 -4.36 1.91 -11.35
C ALA A 147 -5.30 2.33 -12.51
N VAL A 148 -4.78 3.08 -13.48
CA VAL A 148 -5.56 3.50 -14.66
C VAL A 148 -5.94 2.30 -15.54
N SER A 149 -5.04 1.33 -15.73
CA SER A 149 -5.36 0.13 -16.51
C SER A 149 -6.49 -0.68 -15.90
N MET A 150 -6.63 -0.67 -14.57
CA MET A 150 -7.74 -1.32 -13.86
C MET A 150 -9.11 -0.65 -14.10
N LEU A 151 -9.16 0.57 -14.63
CA LEU A 151 -10.42 1.22 -14.99
C LEU A 151 -11.08 0.60 -16.22
N ALA A 152 -10.28 0.08 -17.15
CA ALA A 152 -10.70 -0.35 -18.46
C ALA A 152 -10.88 -1.88 -18.62
N ASN A 153 -10.55 -2.65 -17.58
CA ASN A 153 -10.68 -4.11 -17.62
C ASN A 153 -11.79 -4.61 -16.69
N ASP A 154 -12.22 -5.84 -16.88
CA ASP A 154 -13.28 -6.50 -16.10
C ASP A 154 -12.75 -7.35 -14.93
N ILE A 155 -11.45 -7.24 -14.62
CA ILE A 155 -10.84 -7.96 -13.49
C ILE A 155 -11.46 -7.45 -12.19
N ASN A 156 -11.98 -8.35 -11.39
CA ASN A 156 -12.66 -8.05 -10.13
C ASN A 156 -12.25 -9.06 -9.04
N GLU A 157 -12.49 -8.72 -7.78
CA GLU A 157 -12.28 -9.61 -6.62
C GLU A 157 -10.83 -10.13 -6.52
N GLN A 158 -9.87 -9.31 -6.92
CA GLN A 158 -8.46 -9.68 -6.90
C GLN A 158 -7.61 -8.60 -6.24
N ARG A 159 -6.45 -9.03 -5.74
CA ARG A 159 -5.38 -8.14 -5.34
C ARG A 159 -4.16 -8.36 -6.22
N PHE A 160 -3.36 -7.32 -6.40
CA PHE A 160 -2.13 -7.36 -7.19
C PHE A 160 -1.00 -6.70 -6.44
N VAL A 161 0.13 -7.39 -6.32
CA VAL A 161 1.38 -6.78 -5.87
C VAL A 161 1.94 -5.95 -7.03
N VAL A 162 2.14 -4.67 -6.80
CA VAL A 162 2.73 -3.76 -7.78
C VAL A 162 4.17 -3.48 -7.38
N ASN A 163 5.09 -4.15 -8.07
CA ASN A 163 6.52 -4.09 -7.77
C ASN A 163 7.30 -3.90 -9.08
N GLY A 164 8.28 -3.00 -9.07
CA GLY A 164 9.22 -2.84 -10.17
C GLY A 164 10.38 -3.80 -10.02
N ASP A 165 11.21 -3.62 -8.99
CA ASP A 165 12.40 -4.46 -8.78
C ASP A 165 12.67 -4.64 -7.27
N ASN A 166 13.40 -5.70 -6.94
CA ASN A 166 13.84 -5.98 -5.57
C ASN A 166 15.32 -5.61 -5.42
N TRP A 167 15.59 -4.59 -4.61
CA TRP A 167 16.94 -4.11 -4.38
C TRP A 167 17.35 -4.22 -2.92
N ALA A 168 18.64 -4.53 -2.70
CA ALA A 168 19.25 -4.30 -1.40
C ALA A 168 19.26 -2.79 -1.11
N PHE A 169 18.99 -2.41 0.16
CA PHE A 169 19.06 -1.00 0.56
C PHE A 169 20.42 -0.38 0.25
N LYS A 170 21.51 -1.15 0.38
CA LYS A 170 22.85 -0.69 -0.03
C LYS A 170 22.89 -0.27 -1.50
N LYS A 171 22.34 -1.13 -2.40
CA LYS A 171 22.31 -0.82 -3.84
C LYS A 171 21.53 0.46 -4.12
N LEU A 172 20.38 0.67 -3.45
CA LEU A 172 19.60 1.89 -3.58
C LEU A 172 20.42 3.11 -3.15
N MET A 173 21.08 3.05 -1.99
CA MET A 173 21.89 4.16 -1.47
C MET A 173 23.09 4.48 -2.34
N ASP A 174 23.75 3.46 -2.90
CA ASP A 174 24.90 3.64 -3.80
C ASP A 174 24.50 4.22 -5.17
N THR A 175 23.19 4.19 -5.51
CA THR A 175 22.66 4.65 -6.80
C THR A 175 22.17 6.11 -6.74
N ILE A 176 21.75 6.58 -5.57
CA ILE A 176 21.32 7.96 -5.30
C ILE A 176 22.55 8.85 -5.04
#